data_4bd56e64f74f11b44597c24dfcca3054
#
_entry.id   4bd56e64f74f11b44597c24dfcca3054
#
_cell.length_a   1.000
_cell.length_b   1.000
_cell.length_c   1.000
_cell.angle_alpha   90.00
_cell.angle_beta   90.00
_cell.angle_gamma   90.00
#
_symmetry.space_group_name_H-M   'P 1'
#
loop_
_entity.id
_entity.type
_entity.pdbx_description
1 polymer ?
#
loop_
_entity_poly.entity_id
_entity_poly.type
_entity_poly.pdbx_seq_one_letter_code
_entity_poly.pdbx_strand_id
1 'polypeptide(L)'
;MNQYIDIAIDIETLSLASDAAIISIAAQPFARPVRGMEEAEDYELFKPAYINEADEFCQLECEPFRVSIDATTCAFAGMDFDPKTIQWWAERDDAAKAAVLGAPSRSIGQALESLQIYLEVIKNTVPGCRVRMWAQGGDFDFSVLRSAFRRCLPGTELPWDYRDQRDARTFILEALGVENPGEDPKKLYDLIPPMEDEEPWVKHSALSDARRTAHNVAFCTQVLL
;
A
#
# COMPACT_ATOMS: atom_id res chain seq x y z
N MET A 1 -23.59 7.20 -6.54
CA MET A 1 -22.31 6.78 -7.18
C MET A 1 -21.54 5.94 -6.18
N ASN A 2 -20.90 4.84 -6.61
CA ASN A 2 -20.00 4.11 -5.71
C ASN A 2 -18.79 4.99 -5.44
N GLN A 3 -18.66 5.46 -4.21
CA GLN A 3 -17.51 6.24 -3.80
C GLN A 3 -16.37 5.30 -3.42
N TYR A 4 -15.14 5.65 -3.78
CA TYR A 4 -13.95 4.91 -3.45
C TYR A 4 -13.01 5.77 -2.61
N ILE A 5 -12.43 5.15 -1.59
CA ILE A 5 -11.23 5.66 -0.92
C ILE A 5 -10.05 4.85 -1.45
N ASP A 6 -9.07 5.54 -1.98
CA ASP A 6 -7.85 4.93 -2.52
C ASP A 6 -6.83 4.71 -1.39
N ILE A 7 -6.29 3.49 -1.32
CA ILE A 7 -5.31 3.09 -0.30
C ILE A 7 -4.16 2.36 -1.00
N ALA A 8 -2.96 2.90 -0.90
CA ALA A 8 -1.74 2.20 -1.31
C ALA A 8 -1.28 1.27 -0.19
N ILE A 9 -0.99 0.03 -0.52
CA ILE A 9 -0.50 -0.98 0.41
C ILE A 9 0.84 -1.51 -0.08
N ASP A 10 1.72 -1.81 0.87
CA ASP A 10 3.01 -2.44 0.61
C ASP A 10 3.36 -3.40 1.76
N ILE A 11 4.08 -4.47 1.44
CA ILE A 11 4.54 -5.45 2.43
C ILE A 11 6.03 -5.75 2.24
N GLU A 12 6.69 -6.00 3.36
CA GLU A 12 8.05 -6.53 3.36
C GLU A 12 8.04 -8.00 3.79
N THR A 13 8.82 -8.82 3.11
CA THR A 13 8.76 -10.28 3.29
C THR A 13 10.14 -10.92 3.38
N LEU A 14 10.18 -12.17 3.87
CA LEU A 14 11.38 -13.00 3.94
C LEU A 14 11.44 -14.07 2.83
N SER A 15 10.58 -13.97 1.82
CA SER A 15 10.56 -14.83 0.64
C SER A 15 9.85 -14.10 -0.51
N LEU A 16 9.99 -14.61 -1.73
CA LEU A 16 9.25 -14.17 -2.92
C LEU A 16 8.11 -15.13 -3.30
N ALA A 17 7.84 -16.15 -2.49
CA ALA A 17 6.74 -17.08 -2.69
C ALA A 17 5.38 -16.42 -2.36
N SER A 18 4.30 -16.93 -2.94
CA SER A 18 2.94 -16.41 -2.68
C SER A 18 2.44 -16.64 -1.25
N ASP A 19 3.17 -17.41 -0.45
CA ASP A 19 2.93 -17.64 0.98
C ASP A 19 4.11 -17.18 1.85
N ALA A 20 4.85 -16.19 1.37
CA ALA A 20 6.02 -15.61 2.02
C ALA A 20 5.72 -15.13 3.46
N ALA A 21 6.67 -15.31 4.36
CA ALA A 21 6.64 -14.75 5.70
C ALA A 21 6.70 -13.22 5.61
N ILE A 22 5.69 -12.55 6.15
CA ILE A 22 5.57 -11.08 6.17
C ILE A 22 6.26 -10.55 7.42
N ILE A 23 7.09 -9.50 7.27
CA ILE A 23 7.78 -8.84 8.38
C ILE A 23 7.32 -7.39 8.62
N SER A 24 6.66 -6.78 7.63
CA SER A 24 6.04 -5.47 7.78
C SER A 24 4.85 -5.34 6.82
N ILE A 25 3.82 -4.61 7.25
CA ILE A 25 2.69 -4.18 6.42
C ILE A 25 2.48 -2.69 6.65
N ALA A 26 2.29 -1.94 5.57
CA ALA A 26 1.84 -0.56 5.64
C ALA A 26 0.75 -0.27 4.62
N ALA A 27 -0.16 0.63 4.98
CA ALA A 27 -1.20 1.13 4.10
C ALA A 27 -1.34 2.64 4.24
N GLN A 28 -1.26 3.36 3.13
CA GLN A 28 -1.39 4.81 3.05
C GLN A 28 -2.66 5.16 2.29
N PRO A 29 -3.70 5.67 2.97
CA PRO A 29 -4.83 6.31 2.31
C PRO A 29 -4.37 7.57 1.59
N PHE A 30 -4.96 7.86 0.44
CA PHE A 30 -4.59 9.02 -0.33
C PHE A 30 -5.74 9.57 -1.16
N ALA A 31 -5.65 10.84 -1.51
CA ALA A 31 -6.55 11.47 -2.45
C ALA A 31 -6.06 11.22 -3.88
N ARG A 32 -6.94 10.69 -4.72
CA ARG A 32 -6.70 10.60 -6.15
C ARG A 32 -7.43 11.75 -6.84
N PRO A 33 -6.73 12.60 -7.61
CA PRO A 33 -7.35 13.71 -8.30
C PRO A 33 -8.55 13.27 -9.15
N VAL A 34 -9.60 14.09 -9.16
CA VAL A 34 -10.74 13.96 -10.05
C VAL A 34 -10.91 15.26 -10.81
N ARG A 35 -11.52 15.20 -12.00
CA ARG A 35 -11.72 16.37 -12.85
C ARG A 35 -12.45 17.47 -12.07
N GLY A 36 -11.92 18.68 -12.08
CA GLY A 36 -12.45 19.84 -11.34
C GLY A 36 -11.88 20.03 -9.93
N MET A 37 -11.00 19.15 -9.44
CA MET A 37 -10.28 19.33 -8.16
C MET A 37 -8.95 20.09 -8.30
N GLU A 38 -8.54 20.38 -9.52
CA GLU A 38 -7.25 21.04 -9.84
C GLU A 38 -7.14 22.45 -9.24
N GLU A 39 -8.27 23.03 -8.82
CA GLU A 39 -8.38 24.37 -8.21
C GLU A 39 -8.63 24.34 -6.69
N ALA A 40 -8.65 23.16 -6.05
CA ALA A 40 -8.82 23.10 -4.60
C ALA A 40 -7.53 23.54 -3.91
N GLU A 41 -7.54 24.76 -3.35
CA GLU A 41 -6.39 25.37 -2.65
C GLU A 41 -5.90 24.55 -1.44
N ASP A 42 -6.73 23.62 -0.92
CA ASP A 42 -6.47 22.82 0.28
C ASP A 42 -6.31 21.30 -0.01
N TYR A 43 -5.91 20.92 -1.24
CA TYR A 43 -5.73 19.51 -1.57
C TYR A 43 -4.46 18.94 -0.90
N GLU A 44 -4.65 17.97 -0.01
CA GLU A 44 -3.56 17.22 0.63
C GLU A 44 -3.54 15.77 0.13
N LEU A 45 -2.42 15.36 -0.50
CA LEU A 45 -2.28 14.05 -1.12
C LEU A 45 -2.59 12.88 -0.17
N PHE A 46 -2.10 12.94 1.06
CA PHE A 46 -2.23 11.83 2.02
C PHE A 46 -3.49 11.90 2.89
N LYS A 47 -4.44 12.76 2.53
CA LYS A 47 -5.79 12.78 3.10
C LYS A 47 -6.76 12.18 2.09
N PRO A 48 -7.33 10.99 2.34
CA PRO A 48 -8.27 10.39 1.41
C PRO A 48 -9.47 11.31 1.18
N ALA A 49 -9.92 11.38 -0.05
CA ALA A 49 -10.95 12.30 -0.48
C ALA A 49 -12.22 11.58 -0.95
N TYR A 50 -13.34 12.22 -0.77
CA TYR A 50 -14.63 11.76 -1.25
C TYR A 50 -15.56 12.94 -1.61
N ILE A 51 -16.58 12.67 -2.40
CA ILE A 51 -17.65 13.65 -2.67
C ILE A 51 -18.84 13.30 -1.79
N ASN A 52 -19.31 14.27 -0.99
CA ASN A 52 -20.46 14.06 -0.11
C ASN A 52 -21.82 14.12 -0.87
N GLU A 53 -22.94 13.98 -0.15
CA GLU A 53 -24.28 14.00 -0.75
C GLU A 53 -24.68 15.37 -1.33
N ALA A 54 -23.97 16.43 -0.97
CA ALA A 54 -24.17 17.79 -1.48
C ALA A 54 -23.26 18.12 -2.68
N ASP A 55 -22.58 17.11 -3.26
CA ASP A 55 -21.58 17.27 -4.33
C ASP A 55 -20.35 18.11 -3.91
N GLU A 56 -20.06 18.15 -2.61
CA GLU A 56 -18.89 18.86 -2.08
C GLU A 56 -17.70 17.91 -1.93
N PHE A 57 -16.51 18.41 -2.24
CA PHE A 57 -15.26 17.73 -1.98
C PHE A 57 -14.93 17.77 -0.48
N CYS A 58 -14.64 16.60 0.07
CA CYS A 58 -14.27 16.41 1.47
C CYS A 58 -13.01 15.58 1.58
N GLN A 59 -12.16 15.90 2.54
CA GLN A 59 -10.99 15.07 2.89
C GLN A 59 -11.14 14.53 4.32
N LEU A 60 -10.61 13.33 4.54
CA LEU A 60 -10.61 12.67 5.84
C LEU A 60 -9.23 12.82 6.49
N GLU A 61 -9.22 13.16 7.76
CA GLU A 61 -8.03 12.96 8.58
C GLU A 61 -7.88 11.44 8.85
N CYS A 62 -6.82 10.87 8.32
CA CYS A 62 -6.58 9.44 8.42
C CYS A 62 -5.08 9.16 8.49
N GLU A 63 -4.62 8.72 9.64
CA GLU A 63 -3.24 8.30 9.82
C GLU A 63 -2.93 7.04 8.98
N PRO A 64 -1.73 6.90 8.45
CA PRO A 64 -1.34 5.68 7.76
C PRO A 64 -1.30 4.49 8.72
N PHE A 65 -1.62 3.31 8.21
CA PHE A 65 -1.40 2.07 8.93
C PHE A 65 0.04 1.61 8.74
N ARG A 66 0.66 1.17 9.83
CA ARG A 66 1.96 0.46 9.78
C ARG A 66 2.05 -0.54 10.94
N VAL A 67 2.64 -1.69 10.67
CA VAL A 67 2.89 -2.70 11.68
C VAL A 67 4.13 -3.53 11.32
N SER A 68 5.00 -3.75 12.31
CA SER A 68 6.08 -4.73 12.22
C SER A 68 5.59 -6.08 12.76
N ILE A 69 6.06 -7.18 12.16
CA ILE A 69 5.59 -8.52 12.46
C ILE A 69 6.74 -9.37 13.00
N ASP A 70 6.49 -10.08 14.08
CA ASP A 70 7.39 -11.09 14.59
C ASP A 70 7.41 -12.29 13.63
N ALA A 71 8.52 -12.43 12.89
CA ALA A 71 8.71 -13.47 11.90
C ALA A 71 8.57 -14.89 12.48
N THR A 72 8.81 -15.09 13.77
CA THR A 72 8.64 -16.40 14.42
C THR A 72 7.18 -16.85 14.36
N THR A 73 6.23 -15.93 14.42
CA THR A 73 4.80 -16.22 14.31
C THR A 73 4.40 -16.64 12.88
N CYS A 74 5.10 -16.12 11.87
CA CYS A 74 4.94 -16.55 10.49
C CYS A 74 5.45 -18.00 10.31
N ALA A 75 6.58 -18.35 10.95
CA ALA A 75 7.08 -19.72 10.94
C ALA A 75 6.10 -20.70 11.58
N PHE A 76 5.49 -20.33 12.71
CA PHE A 76 4.43 -21.15 13.34
C PHE A 76 3.19 -21.30 12.45
N ALA A 77 2.87 -20.29 11.66
CA ALA A 77 1.80 -20.35 10.66
C ALA A 77 2.18 -21.14 9.39
N GLY A 78 3.41 -21.66 9.29
CA GLY A 78 3.89 -22.42 8.14
C GLY A 78 4.07 -21.58 6.88
N MET A 79 4.39 -20.29 7.02
CA MET A 79 4.71 -19.39 5.92
C MET A 79 6.14 -19.65 5.40
N ASP A 80 6.42 -19.26 4.16
CA ASP A 80 7.68 -19.55 3.49
C ASP A 80 8.79 -18.55 3.86
N PHE A 81 10.00 -19.10 4.03
CA PHE A 81 11.24 -18.38 4.30
C PHE A 81 12.31 -18.76 3.29
N ASP A 82 12.77 -17.81 2.49
CA ASP A 82 13.86 -18.03 1.55
C ASP A 82 15.20 -17.55 2.15
N PRO A 83 16.20 -18.45 2.29
CA PRO A 83 17.52 -18.07 2.80
C PRO A 83 18.19 -16.93 2.01
N LYS A 84 17.94 -16.83 0.70
CA LYS A 84 18.51 -15.76 -0.13
C LYS A 84 17.88 -14.41 0.20
N THR A 85 16.57 -14.38 0.41
CA THR A 85 15.86 -13.16 0.82
C THR A 85 16.29 -12.74 2.22
N ILE A 86 16.47 -13.68 3.15
CA ILE A 86 16.98 -13.40 4.50
C ILE A 86 18.40 -12.81 4.42
N GLN A 87 19.29 -13.41 3.60
CA GLN A 87 20.63 -12.88 3.39
C GLN A 87 20.59 -11.49 2.78
N TRP A 88 19.73 -11.27 1.79
CA TRP A 88 19.54 -9.97 1.16
C TRP A 88 19.13 -8.89 2.19
N TRP A 89 18.24 -9.21 3.13
CA TRP A 89 17.89 -8.33 4.25
C TRP A 89 19.07 -8.04 5.18
N ALA A 90 19.89 -9.04 5.47
CA ALA A 90 21.08 -8.87 6.30
C ALA A 90 22.09 -7.85 5.70
N GLU A 91 22.10 -7.72 4.37
CA GLU A 91 22.97 -6.81 3.62
C GLU A 91 22.37 -5.39 3.43
N ARG A 92 21.11 -5.14 3.85
CA ARG A 92 20.50 -3.81 3.77
C ARG A 92 21.15 -2.85 4.77
N ASP A 93 21.01 -1.55 4.48
CA ASP A 93 21.45 -0.50 5.39
C ASP A 93 20.66 -0.50 6.70
N ASP A 94 21.17 0.21 7.69
CA ASP A 94 20.57 0.23 9.03
C ASP A 94 19.22 0.96 9.04
N ALA A 95 18.98 1.91 8.13
CA ALA A 95 17.72 2.61 8.04
C ALA A 95 16.59 1.67 7.56
N ALA A 96 16.85 0.87 6.51
CA ALA A 96 15.90 -0.13 6.03
C ALA A 96 15.60 -1.20 7.10
N LYS A 97 16.63 -1.69 7.79
CA LYS A 97 16.45 -2.64 8.90
C LYS A 97 15.65 -2.05 10.05
N ALA A 98 15.95 -0.82 10.43
CA ALA A 98 15.25 -0.13 11.52
C ALA A 98 13.77 0.12 11.15
N ALA A 99 13.46 0.44 9.91
CA ALA A 99 12.09 0.65 9.44
C ALA A 99 11.23 -0.62 9.57
N VAL A 100 11.83 -1.80 9.42
CA VAL A 100 11.13 -3.08 9.47
C VAL A 100 11.17 -3.70 10.88
N LEU A 101 12.34 -3.64 11.55
CA LEU A 101 12.60 -4.34 12.81
C LEU A 101 12.57 -3.42 14.04
N GLY A 102 12.57 -2.10 13.84
CA GLY A 102 12.73 -1.10 14.90
C GLY A 102 11.48 -0.79 15.72
N ALA A 103 10.30 -1.23 15.29
CA ALA A 103 9.04 -1.02 15.99
C ALA A 103 8.67 -2.25 16.84
N PRO A 104 7.84 -2.09 17.90
CA PRO A 104 7.25 -3.21 18.60
C PRO A 104 6.51 -4.11 17.62
N SER A 105 6.92 -5.38 17.52
CA SER A 105 6.33 -6.34 16.61
C SER A 105 5.06 -6.97 17.20
N ARG A 106 4.12 -7.30 16.29
CA ARG A 106 2.90 -8.07 16.61
C ARG A 106 3.00 -9.46 15.98
N SER A 107 2.19 -10.41 16.46
CA SER A 107 2.02 -11.66 15.73
C SER A 107 1.38 -11.39 14.37
N ILE A 108 1.62 -12.25 13.38
CA ILE A 108 1.00 -12.12 12.05
C ILE A 108 -0.53 -12.07 12.14
N GLY A 109 -1.16 -12.87 12.98
CA GLY A 109 -2.62 -12.83 13.18
C GLY A 109 -3.09 -11.47 13.70
N GLN A 110 -2.45 -10.93 14.75
CA GLN A 110 -2.78 -9.61 15.29
C GLN A 110 -2.55 -8.48 14.28
N ALA A 111 -1.52 -8.58 13.44
CA ALA A 111 -1.23 -7.60 12.41
C ALA A 111 -2.34 -7.57 11.35
N LEU A 112 -2.79 -8.74 10.90
CA LEU A 112 -3.88 -8.88 9.92
C LEU A 112 -5.24 -8.43 10.49
N GLU A 113 -5.56 -8.77 11.74
CA GLU A 113 -6.74 -8.26 12.45
C GLU A 113 -6.72 -6.73 12.56
N SER A 114 -5.55 -6.16 12.90
CA SER A 114 -5.39 -4.70 12.97
C SER A 114 -5.58 -4.03 11.61
N LEU A 115 -5.06 -4.62 10.52
CA LEU A 115 -5.30 -4.14 9.16
C LEU A 115 -6.78 -4.20 8.78
N GLN A 116 -7.46 -5.30 9.12
CA GLN A 116 -8.89 -5.46 8.89
C GLN A 116 -9.69 -4.36 9.59
N ILE A 117 -9.45 -4.17 10.90
CA ILE A 117 -10.12 -3.13 11.70
C ILE A 117 -9.86 -1.75 11.10
N TYR A 118 -8.62 -1.45 10.73
CA TYR A 118 -8.25 -0.19 10.11
C TYR A 118 -9.05 0.11 8.84
N LEU A 119 -9.14 -0.86 7.92
CA LEU A 119 -9.88 -0.71 6.69
C LEU A 119 -11.40 -0.63 6.91
N GLU A 120 -11.93 -1.34 7.91
CA GLU A 120 -13.34 -1.26 8.31
C GLU A 120 -13.70 0.12 8.89
N VAL A 121 -12.81 0.71 9.71
CA VAL A 121 -12.98 2.08 10.21
C VAL A 121 -13.09 3.06 9.05
N ILE A 122 -12.17 3.01 8.08
CA ILE A 122 -12.20 3.88 6.90
C ILE A 122 -13.51 3.71 6.11
N LYS A 123 -13.93 2.49 5.83
CA LYS A 123 -15.19 2.23 5.11
C LYS A 123 -16.41 2.77 5.83
N ASN A 124 -16.41 2.69 7.16
CA ASN A 124 -17.55 3.14 7.97
C ASN A 124 -17.59 4.67 8.17
N THR A 125 -16.48 5.36 7.91
CA THR A 125 -16.43 6.83 8.02
C THR A 125 -17.22 7.51 6.91
N VAL A 126 -17.28 6.88 5.71
CA VAL A 126 -18.06 7.39 4.58
C VAL A 126 -19.12 6.37 4.19
N PRO A 127 -20.41 6.62 4.45
CA PRO A 127 -21.48 5.67 4.14
C PRO A 127 -21.50 5.25 2.66
N GLY A 128 -21.56 3.94 2.42
CA GLY A 128 -21.57 3.38 1.05
C GLY A 128 -20.23 3.39 0.33
N CYS A 129 -19.17 3.81 0.99
CA CYS A 129 -17.81 3.83 0.45
C CYS A 129 -17.25 2.40 0.29
N ARG A 130 -16.43 2.22 -0.75
CA ARG A 130 -15.57 1.05 -0.96
C ARG A 130 -14.11 1.49 -0.89
N VAL A 131 -13.24 0.59 -0.43
CA VAL A 131 -11.80 0.84 -0.52
C VAL A 131 -11.26 0.27 -1.83
N ARG A 132 -10.41 1.04 -2.49
CA ARG A 132 -9.67 0.60 -3.68
C ARG A 132 -8.20 0.49 -3.31
N MET A 133 -7.70 -0.75 -3.36
CA MET A 133 -6.36 -1.09 -2.91
C MET A 133 -5.38 -1.03 -4.06
N TRP A 134 -4.30 -0.28 -3.91
CA TRP A 134 -3.22 -0.12 -4.86
C TRP A 134 -1.94 -0.76 -4.34
N ALA A 135 -1.27 -1.58 -5.14
CA ALA A 135 0.05 -2.12 -4.80
C ALA A 135 0.99 -2.02 -6.01
N GLN A 136 2.28 -1.84 -5.74
CA GLN A 136 3.33 -1.74 -6.76
C GLN A 136 3.75 -3.14 -7.24
N GLY A 137 3.03 -3.69 -8.22
CA GLY A 137 3.13 -5.08 -8.62
C GLY A 137 2.20 -5.95 -7.77
N GLY A 138 0.91 -5.60 -7.78
CA GLY A 138 -0.12 -6.14 -6.90
C GLY A 138 -0.30 -7.66 -6.94
N ASP A 139 0.20 -8.33 -7.97
CA ASP A 139 0.21 -9.80 -8.03
C ASP A 139 1.00 -10.41 -6.86
N PHE A 140 2.08 -9.78 -6.42
CA PHE A 140 2.85 -10.22 -5.26
C PHE A 140 2.13 -9.88 -3.94
N ASP A 141 1.94 -8.61 -3.64
CA ASP A 141 1.40 -8.15 -2.35
C ASP A 141 0.04 -8.78 -2.04
N PHE A 142 -0.89 -8.72 -2.99
CA PHE A 142 -2.24 -9.27 -2.80
C PHE A 142 -2.25 -10.80 -2.69
N SER A 143 -1.35 -11.51 -3.37
CA SER A 143 -1.28 -12.98 -3.26
C SER A 143 -0.74 -13.42 -1.91
N VAL A 144 0.30 -12.75 -1.41
CA VAL A 144 0.90 -13.01 -0.09
C VAL A 144 -0.10 -12.68 1.03
N LEU A 145 -0.72 -11.50 0.99
CA LEU A 145 -1.74 -11.11 1.97
C LEU A 145 -2.92 -12.08 1.98
N ARG A 146 -3.42 -12.48 0.81
CA ARG A 146 -4.51 -13.48 0.71
C ARG A 146 -4.12 -14.82 1.32
N SER A 147 -2.89 -15.26 1.13
CA SER A 147 -2.36 -16.48 1.73
C SER A 147 -2.27 -16.34 3.26
N ALA A 148 -1.75 -15.21 3.74
CA ALA A 148 -1.63 -14.91 5.16
C ALA A 148 -3.00 -14.89 5.87
N PHE A 149 -3.99 -14.18 5.30
CA PHE A 149 -5.37 -14.17 5.84
C PHE A 149 -5.95 -15.59 5.93
N ARG A 150 -5.84 -16.38 4.88
CA ARG A 150 -6.37 -17.78 4.89
C ARG A 150 -5.70 -18.66 5.94
N ARG A 151 -4.40 -18.49 6.19
CA ARG A 151 -3.64 -19.28 7.16
C ARG A 151 -3.88 -18.85 8.59
N CYS A 152 -3.87 -17.55 8.84
CA CYS A 152 -3.84 -17.00 10.20
C CYS A 152 -5.22 -16.63 10.72
N LEU A 153 -6.18 -16.34 9.83
CA LEU A 153 -7.54 -15.95 10.15
C LEU A 153 -8.55 -16.80 9.34
N PRO A 154 -8.56 -18.13 9.53
CA PRO A 154 -9.40 -19.03 8.73
C PRO A 154 -10.89 -18.69 8.91
N GLY A 155 -11.61 -18.59 7.79
CA GLY A 155 -13.02 -18.22 7.76
C GLY A 155 -13.27 -16.71 7.74
N THR A 156 -12.23 -15.87 7.82
CA THR A 156 -12.33 -14.44 7.65
C THR A 156 -12.17 -14.07 6.18
N GLU A 157 -13.07 -13.24 5.65
CA GLU A 157 -12.95 -12.68 4.31
C GLU A 157 -11.88 -11.58 4.28
N LEU A 158 -11.29 -11.36 3.10
CA LEU A 158 -10.42 -10.22 2.90
C LEU A 158 -11.18 -8.92 3.14
N PRO A 159 -10.56 -7.91 3.79
CA PRO A 159 -11.24 -6.64 4.08
C PRO A 159 -11.48 -5.75 2.85
N TRP A 160 -11.19 -6.26 1.64
CA TRP A 160 -11.50 -5.62 0.35
C TRP A 160 -11.96 -6.65 -0.67
N ASP A 161 -12.74 -6.21 -1.65
CA ASP A 161 -13.15 -7.04 -2.79
C ASP A 161 -11.99 -7.20 -3.77
N TYR A 162 -11.84 -8.38 -4.38
CA TYR A 162 -10.80 -8.61 -5.40
C TYR A 162 -10.95 -7.69 -6.62
N ARG A 163 -12.16 -7.23 -6.91
CA ARG A 163 -12.44 -6.25 -7.99
C ARG A 163 -11.90 -4.86 -7.69
N ASP A 164 -11.60 -4.58 -6.43
CA ASP A 164 -11.06 -3.28 -6.00
C ASP A 164 -9.53 -3.28 -5.91
N GLN A 165 -8.88 -4.38 -6.23
CA GLN A 165 -7.42 -4.46 -6.37
C GLN A 165 -6.97 -3.76 -7.65
N ARG A 166 -5.88 -3.00 -7.55
CA ARG A 166 -5.24 -2.27 -8.65
C ARG A 166 -3.74 -2.51 -8.63
N ASP A 167 -3.18 -2.74 -9.81
CA ASP A 167 -1.74 -2.75 -10.02
C ASP A 167 -1.25 -1.36 -10.39
N ALA A 168 -0.50 -0.74 -9.48
CA ALA A 168 0.00 0.62 -9.66
C ALA A 168 1.05 0.68 -10.77
N ARG A 169 1.89 -0.35 -10.94
CA ARG A 169 2.90 -0.40 -12.00
C ARG A 169 2.27 -0.34 -13.38
N THR A 170 1.28 -1.17 -13.63
CA THR A 170 0.55 -1.19 -14.90
C THR A 170 -0.12 0.15 -15.16
N PHE A 171 -0.81 0.70 -14.17
CA PHE A 171 -1.48 2.00 -14.29
C PHE A 171 -0.50 3.13 -14.63
N ILE A 172 0.66 3.19 -13.96
CA ILE A 172 1.68 4.20 -14.18
C ILE A 172 2.25 4.10 -15.60
N LEU A 173 2.56 2.87 -16.07
CA LEU A 173 3.04 2.63 -17.44
C LEU A 173 2.07 3.14 -18.49
N GLU A 174 0.79 2.79 -18.35
CA GLU A 174 -0.26 3.21 -19.27
C GLU A 174 -0.46 4.73 -19.25
N ALA A 175 -0.52 5.33 -18.06
CA ALA A 175 -0.73 6.77 -17.91
C ALA A 175 0.40 7.60 -18.51
N LEU A 176 1.64 7.13 -18.42
CA LEU A 176 2.81 7.80 -19.00
C LEU A 176 3.08 7.42 -20.46
N GLY A 177 2.26 6.56 -21.07
CA GLY A 177 2.42 6.11 -22.46
C GLY A 177 3.68 5.27 -22.68
N VAL A 178 4.17 4.58 -21.66
CA VAL A 178 5.37 3.74 -21.74
C VAL A 178 4.98 2.31 -22.05
N GLU A 179 5.09 1.91 -23.31
CA GLU A 179 4.73 0.55 -23.76
C GLU A 179 5.65 -0.53 -23.18
N ASN A 180 6.94 -0.19 -22.99
CA ASN A 180 7.93 -1.08 -22.42
C ASN A 180 8.90 -0.26 -21.57
N PRO A 181 8.98 -0.49 -20.23
CA PRO A 181 9.91 0.25 -19.37
C PRO A 181 11.38 -0.05 -19.70
N GLY A 182 11.64 -0.96 -20.65
CA GLY A 182 12.99 -1.38 -21.00
C GLY A 182 13.64 -2.19 -19.89
N GLU A 183 14.98 -2.29 -19.95
CA GLU A 183 15.78 -3.03 -18.98
C GLU A 183 15.98 -2.25 -17.65
N ASP A 184 15.65 -0.94 -17.62
CA ASP A 184 15.80 -0.10 -16.45
C ASP A 184 14.45 0.49 -15.99
N PRO A 185 13.75 -0.19 -15.07
CA PRO A 185 12.49 0.31 -14.51
C PRO A 185 12.62 1.66 -13.79
N LYS A 186 13.84 2.08 -13.42
CA LYS A 186 14.07 3.38 -12.74
C LYS A 186 13.75 4.55 -13.64
N LYS A 187 13.99 4.44 -14.94
CA LYS A 187 13.68 5.48 -15.91
C LYS A 187 12.20 5.87 -15.95
N LEU A 188 11.31 4.94 -15.59
CA LEU A 188 9.90 5.23 -15.49
C LEU A 188 9.61 6.25 -14.38
N TYR A 189 10.27 6.08 -13.24
CA TYR A 189 10.07 6.96 -12.08
C TYR A 189 10.78 8.31 -12.23
N ASP A 190 11.77 8.43 -13.13
CA ASP A 190 12.39 9.70 -13.46
C ASP A 190 11.44 10.67 -14.20
N LEU A 191 10.31 10.15 -14.72
CA LEU A 191 9.25 10.95 -15.33
C LEU A 191 8.26 11.53 -14.31
N ILE A 192 8.31 11.05 -13.08
CA ILE A 192 7.43 11.48 -12.00
C ILE A 192 8.24 12.41 -11.08
N PRO A 193 7.73 13.63 -10.76
CA PRO A 193 8.40 14.50 -9.83
C PRO A 193 8.70 13.81 -8.50
N PRO A 194 9.79 14.14 -7.83
CA PRO A 194 10.06 13.63 -6.50
C PRO A 194 8.94 14.05 -5.53
N MET A 195 8.59 13.17 -4.63
CA MET A 195 7.64 13.46 -3.56
C MET A 195 8.28 14.49 -2.61
N GLU A 196 7.58 15.59 -2.36
CA GLU A 196 7.94 16.55 -1.32
C GLU A 196 7.37 16.03 0.00
N ASP A 197 8.15 15.22 0.71
CA ASP A 197 7.75 14.67 2.00
C ASP A 197 8.66 15.27 3.11
N GLU A 198 8.05 15.55 4.28
CA GLU A 198 8.79 16.00 5.46
C GLU A 198 9.70 14.90 6.02
N GLU A 199 9.36 13.63 5.79
CA GLU A 199 10.17 12.49 6.19
C GLU A 199 11.03 11.98 5.02
N PRO A 200 12.34 11.74 5.24
CA PRO A 200 13.19 11.20 4.18
C PRO A 200 12.71 9.81 3.77
N TRP A 201 12.59 9.60 2.45
CA TRP A 201 12.23 8.31 1.92
C TRP A 201 13.26 7.23 2.29
N VAL A 202 12.80 6.21 2.96
CA VAL A 202 13.59 5.03 3.33
C VAL A 202 13.21 3.87 2.42
N LYS A 203 14.11 3.50 1.52
CA LYS A 203 13.91 2.39 0.60
C LYS A 203 13.74 1.07 1.38
N HIS A 204 12.77 0.24 0.98
CA HIS A 204 12.39 -0.98 1.69
C HIS A 204 11.81 -0.72 3.10
N SER A 205 11.14 0.40 3.23
CA SER A 205 10.18 0.64 4.30
C SER A 205 8.78 0.54 3.71
N ALA A 206 7.98 -0.39 4.16
CA ALA A 206 6.64 -0.60 3.62
C ALA A 206 5.82 0.71 3.61
N LEU A 207 5.94 1.58 4.63
CA LEU A 207 5.24 2.86 4.64
C LEU A 207 5.78 3.83 3.58
N SER A 208 7.10 3.96 3.46
CA SER A 208 7.70 4.84 2.45
C SER A 208 7.37 4.36 1.03
N ASP A 209 7.36 3.05 0.80
CA ASP A 209 7.04 2.48 -0.50
C ASP A 209 5.54 2.57 -0.81
N ALA A 210 4.64 2.43 0.17
CA ALA A 210 3.20 2.71 0.03
C ALA A 210 2.93 4.19 -0.28
N ARG A 211 3.58 5.14 0.41
CA ARG A 211 3.48 6.59 0.14
C ARG A 211 3.95 6.92 -1.27
N ARG A 212 5.06 6.36 -1.71
CA ARG A 212 5.54 6.54 -3.08
C ARG A 212 4.56 6.00 -4.11
N THR A 213 3.97 4.84 -3.86
CA THR A 213 2.92 4.28 -4.71
C THR A 213 1.72 5.20 -4.79
N ALA A 214 1.25 5.75 -3.68
CA ALA A 214 0.15 6.73 -3.61
C ALA A 214 0.47 7.98 -4.42
N HIS A 215 1.65 8.57 -4.22
CA HIS A 215 2.12 9.74 -4.97
C HIS A 215 2.15 9.50 -6.48
N ASN A 216 2.74 8.39 -6.91
CA ASN A 216 2.87 8.06 -8.33
C ASN A 216 1.50 7.84 -8.98
N VAL A 217 0.58 7.17 -8.29
CA VAL A 217 -0.80 6.96 -8.78
C VAL A 217 -1.57 8.28 -8.87
N ALA A 218 -1.43 9.16 -7.88
CA ALA A 218 -2.08 10.47 -7.88
C ALA A 218 -1.55 11.34 -9.03
N PHE A 219 -0.23 11.46 -9.19
CA PHE A 219 0.41 12.19 -10.28
C PHE A 219 -0.06 11.66 -11.65
N CYS A 220 0.01 10.35 -11.87
CA CYS A 220 -0.42 9.75 -13.14
C CYS A 220 -1.92 9.92 -13.39
N THR A 221 -2.74 9.99 -12.34
CA THR A 221 -4.17 10.32 -12.49
C THR A 221 -4.35 11.75 -12.99
N GLN A 222 -3.57 12.71 -12.46
CA GLN A 222 -3.61 14.11 -12.90
C GLN A 222 -3.16 14.27 -14.36
N VAL A 223 -2.18 13.50 -14.81
CA VAL A 223 -1.73 13.50 -16.23
C VAL A 223 -2.83 13.05 -17.17
N LEU A 224 -3.77 12.21 -16.72
CA LEU A 224 -4.87 11.67 -17.53
C LEU A 224 -6.15 12.54 -17.53
N LEU A 225 -6.25 13.56 -16.67
CA LEU A 225 -7.42 14.46 -16.55
C LEU A 225 -7.38 15.62 -17.53
#